data_2bf7e65d443b841b43f6fb7b0e0bc1db
#
_entry.id   2bf7e65d443b841b43f6fb7b0e0bc1db
#
_cell.length_a   1.000
_cell.length_b   1.000
_cell.length_c   1.000
_cell.angle_alpha   90.00
_cell.angle_beta   90.00
_cell.angle_gamma   90.00
#
_symmetry.space_group_name_H-M   'P 1'
#
loop_
_entity.id
_entity.type
_entity.pdbx_description
1 polymer ?
#
loop_
_entity_poly.entity_id
_entity_poly.type
_entity_poly.pdbx_seq_one_letter_code
_entity_poly.pdbx_strand_id
1 'polypeptide(L)'
;VRADGLLFGLGPEADSAMRAPLVRRAPVRMLTSWFNRTSDLSWMSKWRPTVVLPAYRRGFALHLIVWDGGPEGPIDTPYGEACGRAYALSDQLLTDLRVLARTFAGGSGDRLYVTLFAEFQTYPCRDNAWDPDAATKAYYEKLKDQYRAALVIFHDEAPNARLSLGWGGWQAAWDNPAVGGGRSMFAHFADVMRESSFQSFQSLDSPTAVRDARAMTRALRPYGPVMLAFYKPRAPSPAALHARLTTFLSASNLRQLQGEGLFALSFMDTSFLNDPPALQLAAAAVRRSACSTCPFP
;
A
#
# COMPACT_ATOMS: atom_id res chain seq x y z
N VAL A 1 -9.47 -7.49 19.47
CA VAL A 1 -8.97 -6.34 20.26
C VAL A 1 -9.02 -5.11 19.34
N ARG A 2 -9.80 -4.08 19.67
CA ARG A 2 -9.74 -2.80 18.95
C ARG A 2 -8.38 -2.17 19.22
N ALA A 3 -7.66 -1.77 18.16
CA ALA A 3 -6.44 -0.99 18.33
C ALA A 3 -6.77 0.34 19.03
N ASP A 4 -5.90 0.77 19.92
CA ASP A 4 -6.01 2.06 20.63
C ASP A 4 -5.61 3.26 19.76
N GLY A 5 -5.21 3.04 18.50
CA GLY A 5 -4.78 4.04 17.55
C GLY A 5 -4.39 3.44 16.20
N LEU A 6 -3.69 4.22 15.39
CA LEU A 6 -3.21 3.86 14.05
C LEU A 6 -1.70 3.57 14.06
N LEU A 7 -1.28 2.58 13.29
CA LEU A 7 0.13 2.39 12.97
C LEU A 7 0.54 3.40 11.89
N PHE A 8 1.44 4.33 12.24
CA PHE A 8 1.92 5.31 11.26
C PHE A 8 3.23 4.89 10.61
N GLY A 9 3.28 5.05 9.30
CA GLY A 9 4.43 4.74 8.46
C GLY A 9 4.97 5.94 7.71
N LEU A 10 6.19 5.80 7.18
CA LEU A 10 6.87 6.81 6.35
C LEU A 10 7.73 6.12 5.28
N GLY A 11 7.66 6.61 4.03
CA GLY A 11 8.47 6.20 2.89
C GLY A 11 9.27 7.37 2.29
N PRO A 12 9.79 7.22 1.06
CA PRO A 12 9.62 6.10 0.13
C PRO A 12 10.65 4.98 0.32
N GLU A 13 11.68 5.15 1.11
CA GLU A 13 12.74 4.18 1.37
C GLU A 13 12.99 4.09 2.87
N ALA A 14 12.99 2.86 3.42
CA ALA A 14 13.15 2.62 4.85
C ALA A 14 14.46 3.23 5.41
N ASP A 15 15.55 3.19 4.64
CA ASP A 15 16.83 3.78 5.05
C ASP A 15 16.73 5.28 5.30
N SER A 16 16.22 6.03 4.34
CA SER A 16 16.05 7.49 4.46
C SER A 16 14.96 7.86 5.48
N ALA A 17 13.84 7.14 5.44
CA ALA A 17 12.70 7.35 6.34
C ALA A 17 13.08 7.18 7.82
N MET A 18 13.93 6.20 8.15
CA MET A 18 14.40 5.95 9.52
C MET A 18 15.12 7.15 10.15
N ARG A 19 15.71 8.02 9.33
CA ARG A 19 16.43 9.23 9.74
C ARG A 19 15.61 10.52 9.62
N ALA A 20 14.41 10.44 9.06
CA ALA A 20 13.58 11.60 8.78
C ALA A 20 13.17 12.38 10.04
N PRO A 21 12.96 13.70 9.94
CA PRO A 21 12.55 14.54 11.07
C PRO A 21 11.24 14.08 11.73
N LEU A 22 10.29 13.57 10.97
CA LEU A 22 9.02 13.08 11.51
C LEU A 22 9.22 11.90 12.47
N VAL A 23 10.09 10.95 12.13
CA VAL A 23 10.42 9.79 12.98
C VAL A 23 11.05 10.19 14.31
N ARG A 24 11.81 11.30 14.33
CA ARG A 24 12.39 11.84 15.57
C ARG A 24 11.38 12.62 16.43
N ARG A 25 10.31 13.14 15.83
CA ARG A 25 9.34 14.03 16.49
C ARG A 25 8.04 13.35 16.92
N ALA A 26 7.75 12.16 16.38
CA ALA A 26 6.49 11.48 16.59
C ALA A 26 6.66 9.95 16.51
N PRO A 27 5.77 9.17 17.11
CA PRO A 27 5.86 7.71 17.16
C PRO A 27 5.47 7.05 15.83
N VAL A 28 6.23 7.34 14.76
CA VAL A 28 6.21 6.57 13.53
C VAL A 28 6.84 5.21 13.81
N ARG A 29 6.12 4.12 13.54
CA ARG A 29 6.53 2.75 13.85
C ARG A 29 6.57 1.83 12.64
N MET A 30 6.38 2.34 11.43
CA MET A 30 6.51 1.60 10.20
C MET A 30 7.39 2.36 9.20
N LEU A 31 8.25 1.65 8.48
CA LEU A 31 9.09 2.22 7.42
C LEU A 31 8.70 1.59 6.10
N THR A 32 8.32 2.41 5.13
CA THR A 32 7.82 1.96 3.82
C THR A 32 8.92 2.07 2.77
N SER A 33 9.03 1.04 1.93
CA SER A 33 9.94 1.00 0.78
C SER A 33 9.21 0.60 -0.48
N TRP A 34 9.60 1.20 -1.60
CA TRP A 34 9.06 0.90 -2.90
C TRP A 34 10.03 0.02 -3.70
N PHE A 35 9.48 -0.99 -4.35
CA PHE A 35 10.13 -1.79 -5.37
C PHE A 35 9.36 -1.65 -6.67
N ASN A 36 10.01 -1.17 -7.73
CA ASN A 36 9.34 -0.81 -8.98
C ASN A 36 9.79 -1.69 -10.16
N ARG A 37 10.96 -2.34 -10.06
CA ARG A 37 11.56 -3.13 -11.14
C ARG A 37 12.81 -3.88 -10.66
N THR A 38 13.21 -4.87 -11.41
CA THR A 38 14.41 -5.71 -11.14
C THR A 38 15.67 -4.90 -10.82
N SER A 39 15.90 -3.75 -11.48
CA SER A 39 17.09 -2.92 -11.21
C SER A 39 17.19 -2.42 -9.77
N ASP A 40 16.06 -2.31 -9.06
CA ASP A 40 16.05 -1.86 -7.66
C ASP A 40 16.73 -2.90 -6.74
N LEU A 41 16.80 -4.16 -7.14
CA LEU A 41 17.52 -5.19 -6.39
C LEU A 41 19.03 -4.93 -6.30
N SER A 42 19.59 -4.14 -7.19
CA SER A 42 21.02 -3.78 -7.16
C SER A 42 21.45 -3.15 -5.83
N TRP A 43 20.54 -2.48 -5.16
CA TRP A 43 20.72 -1.84 -3.85
C TRP A 43 19.85 -2.47 -2.76
N MET A 44 18.58 -2.80 -3.01
CA MET A 44 17.67 -3.37 -2.01
C MET A 44 18.16 -4.72 -1.46
N SER A 45 18.73 -5.58 -2.29
CA SER A 45 19.24 -6.88 -1.86
C SER A 45 20.34 -6.80 -0.78
N LYS A 46 21.01 -5.64 -0.69
CA LYS A 46 22.05 -5.37 0.31
C LYS A 46 21.50 -4.83 1.64
N TRP A 47 20.21 -4.57 1.72
CA TRP A 47 19.59 -3.90 2.86
C TRP A 47 19.42 -4.77 4.10
N ARG A 48 19.48 -6.09 3.95
CA ARG A 48 19.27 -6.97 5.12
C ARG A 48 20.12 -6.57 6.32
N PRO A 49 21.48 -6.52 6.24
CA PRO A 49 22.31 -6.14 7.39
C PRO A 49 22.29 -4.65 7.72
N THR A 50 22.06 -3.77 6.75
CA THR A 50 22.28 -2.32 6.90
C THR A 50 21.01 -1.53 7.19
N VAL A 51 19.85 -2.03 6.77
CA VAL A 51 18.54 -1.35 6.92
C VAL A 51 17.54 -2.24 7.64
N VAL A 52 17.29 -3.46 7.16
CA VAL A 52 16.18 -4.31 7.61
C VAL A 52 16.37 -4.75 9.07
N LEU A 53 17.46 -5.44 9.37
CA LEU A 53 17.73 -5.89 10.75
C LEU A 53 17.90 -4.72 11.74
N PRO A 54 18.58 -3.60 11.41
CA PRO A 54 18.57 -2.41 12.23
C PRO A 54 17.18 -1.81 12.50
N ALA A 55 16.28 -1.80 11.49
CA ALA A 55 14.92 -1.33 11.66
C ALA A 55 14.14 -2.22 12.65
N TYR A 56 14.18 -3.54 12.47
CA TYR A 56 13.54 -4.49 13.38
C TYR A 56 14.07 -4.37 14.81
N ARG A 57 15.40 -4.30 15.01
CA ARG A 57 15.98 -4.09 16.35
C ARG A 57 15.54 -2.79 17.02
N ARG A 58 15.15 -1.78 16.25
CA ARG A 58 14.58 -0.52 16.75
C ARG A 58 13.06 -0.57 16.93
N GLY A 59 12.43 -1.73 16.72
CA GLY A 59 11.00 -1.96 16.88
C GLY A 59 10.13 -1.39 15.77
N PHE A 60 10.69 -1.12 14.58
CA PHE A 60 9.90 -0.73 13.41
C PHE A 60 9.28 -1.97 12.74
N ALA A 61 8.03 -1.85 12.32
CA ALA A 61 7.51 -2.67 11.25
C ALA A 61 8.10 -2.20 9.90
N LEU A 62 8.25 -3.11 8.96
CA LEU A 62 8.60 -2.78 7.59
C LEU A 62 7.38 -2.94 6.68
N HIS A 63 7.30 -2.11 5.66
CA HIS A 63 6.28 -2.17 4.62
C HIS A 63 6.94 -2.08 3.26
N LEU A 64 6.73 -3.11 2.42
CA LEU A 64 7.22 -3.19 1.06
C LEU A 64 6.04 -2.97 0.11
N ILE A 65 6.15 -1.99 -0.76
CA ILE A 65 5.19 -1.75 -1.83
C ILE A 65 5.82 -2.19 -3.15
N VAL A 66 5.14 -3.07 -3.85
CA VAL A 66 5.53 -3.53 -5.18
C VAL A 66 4.64 -2.88 -6.23
N TRP A 67 5.24 -2.14 -7.14
CA TRP A 67 4.57 -1.46 -8.24
C TRP A 67 5.25 -1.80 -9.56
N ASP A 68 4.47 -1.88 -10.62
CA ASP A 68 5.01 -2.02 -11.98
C ASP A 68 4.73 -0.75 -12.78
N GLY A 69 5.79 -0.02 -13.08
CA GLY A 69 5.77 1.16 -13.95
C GLY A 69 6.26 0.87 -15.38
N GLY A 70 6.39 -0.40 -15.74
CA GLY A 70 6.86 -0.84 -17.05
C GLY A 70 5.91 -0.48 -18.20
N PRO A 71 6.35 -0.68 -19.43
CA PRO A 71 5.51 -0.44 -20.60
C PRO A 71 4.36 -1.45 -20.66
N GLU A 72 3.27 -1.02 -21.27
CA GLU A 72 2.12 -1.86 -21.59
C GLU A 72 2.30 -2.48 -22.99
N GLY A 73 1.73 -3.68 -23.17
CA GLY A 73 1.74 -4.39 -24.45
C GLY A 73 0.91 -5.67 -24.42
N PRO A 74 0.81 -6.36 -25.56
CA PRO A 74 0.15 -7.67 -25.64
C PRO A 74 0.97 -8.72 -24.87
N ILE A 75 0.28 -9.64 -24.19
CA ILE A 75 0.88 -10.69 -23.37
C ILE A 75 0.06 -11.96 -23.53
N ASP A 76 0.71 -13.06 -23.92
CA ASP A 76 0.08 -14.36 -23.93
C ASP A 76 -0.07 -14.90 -22.50
N THR A 77 -1.27 -15.33 -22.15
CA THR A 77 -1.57 -15.94 -20.85
C THR A 77 -2.37 -17.22 -21.00
N PRO A 78 -2.43 -18.09 -19.99
CA PRO A 78 -3.29 -19.26 -20.00
C PRO A 78 -4.80 -18.94 -20.15
N TYR A 79 -5.17 -17.67 -19.94
CA TYR A 79 -6.54 -17.17 -19.99
C TYR A 79 -6.86 -16.47 -21.33
N GLY A 80 -5.94 -16.49 -22.29
CA GLY A 80 -6.01 -15.81 -23.56
C GLY A 80 -5.03 -14.64 -23.67
N GLU A 81 -5.05 -13.96 -24.81
CA GLU A 81 -4.27 -12.75 -25.00
C GLU A 81 -4.74 -11.64 -24.05
N ALA A 82 -3.81 -11.13 -23.29
CA ALA A 82 -3.99 -9.99 -22.40
C ALA A 82 -3.26 -8.76 -22.93
N CYS A 83 -3.66 -7.58 -22.48
CA CYS A 83 -2.91 -6.35 -22.73
C CYS A 83 -2.66 -5.61 -21.42
N GLY A 84 -1.38 -5.37 -21.10
CA GLY A 84 -0.99 -4.68 -19.88
C GLY A 84 0.50 -4.71 -19.62
N ARG A 85 0.88 -4.59 -18.35
CA ARG A 85 2.28 -4.55 -17.91
C ARG A 85 2.85 -5.95 -17.77
N ALA A 86 3.82 -6.28 -18.62
CA ALA A 86 4.35 -7.64 -18.73
C ALA A 86 5.15 -8.08 -17.50
N TYR A 87 5.86 -7.16 -16.84
CA TYR A 87 6.67 -7.52 -15.67
C TYR A 87 5.81 -8.05 -14.52
N ALA A 88 4.65 -7.44 -14.26
CA ALA A 88 3.73 -7.89 -13.22
C ALA A 88 3.26 -9.34 -13.41
N LEU A 89 3.20 -9.83 -14.66
CA LEU A 89 2.79 -11.19 -15.00
C LEU A 89 3.96 -12.18 -15.21
N SER A 90 5.20 -11.73 -15.07
CA SER A 90 6.39 -12.50 -15.44
C SER A 90 6.91 -13.40 -14.32
N ASP A 91 7.63 -14.46 -14.68
CA ASP A 91 8.42 -15.28 -13.76
C ASP A 91 9.60 -14.50 -13.16
N GLN A 92 10.06 -13.45 -13.87
CA GLN A 92 11.08 -12.54 -13.34
C GLN A 92 10.59 -11.85 -12.08
N LEU A 93 9.34 -11.34 -12.05
CA LEU A 93 8.77 -10.79 -10.82
C LEU A 93 8.81 -11.79 -9.68
N LEU A 94 8.40 -13.04 -9.89
CA LEU A 94 8.40 -14.06 -8.83
C LEU A 94 9.82 -14.36 -8.33
N THR A 95 10.82 -14.33 -9.21
CA THR A 95 12.24 -14.44 -8.85
C THR A 95 12.66 -13.26 -7.98
N ASP A 96 12.31 -12.06 -8.37
CA ASP A 96 12.63 -10.81 -7.65
C ASP A 96 11.94 -10.77 -6.28
N LEU A 97 10.67 -11.18 -6.20
CA LEU A 97 9.92 -11.30 -4.94
C LEU A 97 10.58 -12.27 -3.96
N ARG A 98 11.18 -13.38 -4.45
CA ARG A 98 11.93 -14.30 -3.58
C ARG A 98 13.18 -13.65 -2.99
N VAL A 99 13.90 -12.85 -3.78
CA VAL A 99 15.05 -12.05 -3.27
C VAL A 99 14.59 -11.04 -2.24
N LEU A 100 13.48 -10.33 -2.50
CA LEU A 100 12.90 -9.37 -1.57
C LEU A 100 12.42 -10.03 -0.28
N ALA A 101 11.72 -11.16 -0.36
CA ALA A 101 11.26 -11.91 0.79
C ALA A 101 12.43 -12.29 1.71
N ARG A 102 13.51 -12.87 1.16
CA ARG A 102 14.73 -13.18 1.91
C ARG A 102 15.40 -11.96 2.52
N THR A 103 15.41 -10.84 1.78
CA THR A 103 16.00 -9.60 2.24
C THR A 103 15.25 -9.02 3.44
N PHE A 104 13.92 -9.00 3.37
CA PHE A 104 13.06 -8.39 4.37
C PHE A 104 12.60 -9.35 5.47
N ALA A 105 12.94 -10.64 5.38
CA ALA A 105 12.60 -11.62 6.40
C ALA A 105 13.14 -11.22 7.79
N GLY A 106 12.29 -11.35 8.79
CA GLY A 106 12.59 -11.10 10.19
C GLY A 106 12.31 -12.30 11.09
N GLY A 107 12.47 -12.12 12.41
CA GLY A 107 12.07 -13.09 13.43
C GLY A 107 10.56 -13.10 13.68
N SER A 108 10.09 -13.99 14.54
CA SER A 108 8.65 -14.16 14.83
C SER A 108 7.96 -12.93 15.45
N GLY A 109 8.71 -12.01 16.05
CA GLY A 109 8.20 -10.75 16.58
C GLY A 109 8.28 -9.57 15.61
N ASP A 110 9.00 -9.72 14.51
CA ASP A 110 9.17 -8.70 13.49
C ASP A 110 7.94 -8.65 12.58
N ARG A 111 7.62 -7.45 12.06
CA ARG A 111 6.41 -7.25 11.26
C ARG A 111 6.79 -6.75 9.88
N LEU A 112 6.45 -7.55 8.85
CA LEU A 112 6.58 -7.18 7.46
C LEU A 112 5.19 -7.11 6.82
N TYR A 113 4.83 -5.96 6.30
CA TYR A 113 3.65 -5.77 5.44
C TYR A 113 4.11 -5.72 3.98
N VAL A 114 3.37 -6.33 3.08
CA VAL A 114 3.66 -6.31 1.65
C VAL A 114 2.40 -5.94 0.89
N THR A 115 2.43 -4.79 0.21
CA THR A 115 1.39 -4.36 -0.72
C THR A 115 1.85 -4.69 -2.13
N LEU A 116 1.21 -5.69 -2.75
CA LEU A 116 1.54 -6.14 -4.10
C LEU A 116 0.69 -5.42 -5.14
N PHE A 117 1.32 -5.10 -6.27
CA PHE A 117 0.67 -4.52 -7.44
C PHE A 117 -0.08 -3.22 -7.12
N ALA A 118 0.64 -2.26 -6.50
CA ALA A 118 0.04 -0.96 -6.18
C ALA A 118 -0.62 -0.34 -7.41
N GLU A 119 -1.90 0.05 -7.28
CA GLU A 119 -2.74 0.58 -8.37
C GLU A 119 -2.93 -0.40 -9.55
N PHE A 120 -3.00 -1.70 -9.28
CA PHE A 120 -3.04 -2.74 -10.31
C PHE A 120 -4.21 -2.60 -11.32
N GLN A 121 -5.28 -1.93 -10.95
CA GLN A 121 -6.38 -1.63 -11.87
C GLN A 121 -5.97 -0.69 -13.01
N THR A 122 -4.80 -0.06 -12.93
CA THR A 122 -4.22 0.78 -14.00
C THR A 122 -3.21 0.04 -14.87
N TYR A 123 -2.96 -1.23 -14.62
CA TYR A 123 -1.97 -2.02 -15.36
C TYR A 123 -2.43 -2.52 -16.74
N PRO A 124 -3.72 -2.87 -16.95
CA PRO A 124 -4.20 -3.20 -18.29
C PRO A 124 -4.10 -2.02 -19.26
N CYS A 125 -3.95 -2.31 -20.56
CA CYS A 125 -3.93 -1.30 -21.61
C CYS A 125 -5.22 -0.45 -21.69
N ARG A 126 -6.31 -0.94 -21.10
CA ARG A 126 -7.59 -0.25 -21.02
C ARG A 126 -8.08 -0.27 -19.58
N ASP A 127 -8.29 0.90 -19.06
CA ASP A 127 -8.90 1.07 -17.75
C ASP A 127 -10.43 1.01 -17.90
N ASN A 128 -11.01 -0.17 -17.65
CA ASN A 128 -12.45 -0.34 -17.59
C ASN A 128 -12.83 -1.16 -16.35
N ALA A 129 -12.89 -0.47 -15.22
CA ALA A 129 -13.22 -1.08 -13.94
C ALA A 129 -14.66 -1.62 -13.87
N TRP A 130 -15.58 -1.09 -14.71
CA TRP A 130 -16.99 -1.48 -14.69
C TRP A 130 -17.29 -2.74 -15.49
N ASP A 131 -16.65 -2.88 -16.64
CA ASP A 131 -16.93 -3.95 -17.61
C ASP A 131 -15.66 -4.29 -18.39
N PRO A 132 -14.69 -4.96 -17.75
CA PRO A 132 -13.44 -5.30 -18.39
C PRO A 132 -13.67 -6.20 -19.60
N ASP A 133 -13.01 -5.88 -20.73
CA ASP A 133 -13.01 -6.72 -21.91
C ASP A 133 -12.28 -8.06 -21.69
N ALA A 134 -12.26 -8.93 -22.69
CA ALA A 134 -11.63 -10.25 -22.59
C ALA A 134 -10.14 -10.15 -22.26
N ALA A 135 -9.41 -9.22 -22.88
CA ALA A 135 -7.98 -9.03 -22.65
C ALA A 135 -7.70 -8.51 -21.23
N THR A 136 -8.53 -7.60 -20.72
CA THR A 136 -8.45 -7.13 -19.34
C THR A 136 -8.75 -8.24 -18.34
N LYS A 137 -9.77 -9.06 -18.60
CA LYS A 137 -10.09 -10.24 -17.76
C LYS A 137 -8.95 -11.25 -17.74
N ALA A 138 -8.36 -11.57 -18.90
CA ALA A 138 -7.21 -12.45 -19.00
C ALA A 138 -6.01 -11.92 -18.18
N TYR A 139 -5.78 -10.60 -18.24
CA TYR A 139 -4.77 -9.93 -17.42
C TYR A 139 -5.04 -10.13 -15.93
N TYR A 140 -6.25 -9.87 -15.47
CA TYR A 140 -6.61 -9.99 -14.04
C TYR A 140 -6.55 -11.42 -13.53
N GLU A 141 -6.97 -12.41 -14.32
CA GLU A 141 -6.85 -13.82 -13.90
C GLU A 141 -5.37 -14.20 -13.73
N LYS A 142 -4.51 -13.83 -14.68
CA LYS A 142 -3.06 -14.08 -14.54
C LYS A 142 -2.44 -13.30 -13.37
N LEU A 143 -2.89 -12.08 -13.10
CA LEU A 143 -2.43 -11.30 -11.95
C LEU A 143 -2.81 -11.96 -10.62
N LYS A 144 -4.00 -12.57 -10.53
CA LYS A 144 -4.42 -13.34 -9.35
C LYS A 144 -3.52 -14.57 -9.12
N ASP A 145 -3.12 -15.27 -10.21
CA ASP A 145 -2.16 -16.37 -10.11
C ASP A 145 -0.80 -15.89 -9.59
N GLN A 146 -0.31 -14.75 -10.08
CA GLN A 146 0.94 -14.15 -9.61
C GLN A 146 0.84 -13.76 -8.12
N TYR A 147 -0.31 -13.23 -7.71
CA TYR A 147 -0.56 -12.90 -6.30
C TYR A 147 -0.49 -14.16 -5.41
N ARG A 148 -1.13 -15.27 -5.82
CA ARG A 148 -1.09 -16.55 -5.09
C ARG A 148 0.32 -17.13 -5.05
N ALA A 149 1.06 -17.06 -6.15
CA ALA A 149 2.46 -17.46 -6.17
C ALA A 149 3.31 -16.62 -5.20
N ALA A 150 3.06 -15.32 -5.13
CA ALA A 150 3.72 -14.44 -4.17
C ALA A 150 3.36 -14.78 -2.71
N LEU A 151 2.10 -15.14 -2.40
CA LEU A 151 1.72 -15.61 -1.06
C LEU A 151 2.57 -16.82 -0.64
N VAL A 152 2.77 -17.81 -1.53
CA VAL A 152 3.62 -18.97 -1.25
C VAL A 152 5.07 -18.57 -1.02
N ILE A 153 5.64 -17.71 -1.90
CA ILE A 153 7.02 -17.23 -1.78
C ILE A 153 7.26 -16.56 -0.42
N PHE A 154 6.38 -15.64 -0.01
CA PHE A 154 6.54 -14.94 1.26
C PHE A 154 6.26 -15.85 2.46
N HIS A 155 5.33 -16.79 2.36
CA HIS A 155 5.11 -17.79 3.41
C HIS A 155 6.39 -18.60 3.68
N ASP A 156 7.09 -19.03 2.64
CA ASP A 156 8.26 -19.89 2.74
C ASP A 156 9.52 -19.11 3.16
N GLU A 157 9.73 -17.92 2.59
CA GLU A 157 11.00 -17.18 2.72
C GLU A 157 10.94 -16.07 3.81
N ALA A 158 9.76 -15.60 4.16
CA ALA A 158 9.53 -14.52 5.14
C ALA A 158 8.23 -14.74 5.93
N PRO A 159 8.16 -15.74 6.84
CA PRO A 159 6.92 -16.10 7.55
C PRO A 159 6.37 -14.97 8.45
N ASN A 160 7.17 -13.95 8.71
CA ASN A 160 6.75 -12.71 9.38
C ASN A 160 6.02 -11.73 8.44
N ALA A 161 5.82 -12.07 7.15
CA ALA A 161 5.13 -11.22 6.19
C ALA A 161 3.61 -11.38 6.24
N ARG A 162 2.92 -10.28 5.95
CA ARG A 162 1.48 -10.20 5.71
C ARG A 162 1.26 -9.48 4.38
N LEU A 163 0.44 -10.04 3.51
CA LEU A 163 0.30 -9.59 2.13
C LEU A 163 -1.10 -9.03 1.85
N SER A 164 -1.15 -8.08 0.92
CA SER A 164 -2.36 -7.47 0.39
C SER A 164 -2.17 -7.05 -1.06
N LEU A 165 -3.26 -6.97 -1.83
CA LEU A 165 -3.30 -6.22 -3.09
C LEU A 165 -3.32 -4.72 -2.82
N GLY A 166 -2.71 -3.92 -3.73
CA GLY A 166 -2.67 -2.47 -3.65
C GLY A 166 -3.72 -1.79 -4.52
N TRP A 167 -4.85 -1.36 -3.95
CA TRP A 167 -5.92 -0.68 -4.66
C TRP A 167 -5.61 0.81 -4.90
N GLY A 168 -6.01 1.34 -6.06
CA GLY A 168 -6.13 2.79 -6.25
C GLY A 168 -7.26 3.36 -5.41
N GLY A 169 -7.04 4.52 -4.83
CA GLY A 169 -7.94 5.12 -3.84
C GLY A 169 -9.30 5.58 -4.34
N TRP A 170 -9.50 5.59 -5.66
CA TRP A 170 -10.77 5.97 -6.31
C TRP A 170 -11.71 4.79 -6.56
N GLN A 171 -11.27 3.55 -6.39
CA GLN A 171 -12.00 2.36 -6.82
C GLN A 171 -13.39 2.25 -6.19
N ALA A 172 -13.53 2.55 -4.90
CA ALA A 172 -14.84 2.49 -4.24
C ALA A 172 -15.86 3.49 -4.81
N ALA A 173 -15.40 4.64 -5.30
CA ALA A 173 -16.29 5.59 -5.97
C ALA A 173 -16.74 5.07 -7.35
N TRP A 174 -15.86 4.39 -8.07
CA TRP A 174 -16.16 3.80 -9.37
C TRP A 174 -17.08 2.57 -9.25
N ASP A 175 -16.93 1.79 -8.20
CA ASP A 175 -17.82 0.66 -7.92
C ASP A 175 -19.22 1.07 -7.42
N ASN A 176 -19.45 2.37 -7.21
CA ASN A 176 -20.74 2.85 -6.72
C ASN A 176 -21.79 2.88 -7.84
N PRO A 177 -22.89 2.11 -7.72
CA PRO A 177 -23.96 2.10 -8.72
C PRO A 177 -24.59 3.48 -9.00
N ALA A 178 -24.60 4.38 -7.99
CA ALA A 178 -25.17 5.71 -8.12
C ALA A 178 -24.42 6.64 -9.08
N VAL A 179 -23.16 6.29 -9.43
CA VAL A 179 -22.33 7.05 -10.39
C VAL A 179 -21.99 6.24 -11.64
N GLY A 180 -22.79 5.21 -11.94
CA GLY A 180 -22.62 4.39 -13.13
C GLY A 180 -21.76 3.14 -12.93
N GLY A 181 -21.26 2.91 -11.70
CA GLY A 181 -20.58 1.68 -11.31
C GLY A 181 -21.53 0.50 -11.09
N GLY A 182 -21.09 -0.50 -10.35
CA GLY A 182 -21.92 -1.65 -9.96
C GLY A 182 -21.57 -2.94 -10.67
N ARG A 183 -20.56 -2.91 -11.57
CA ARG A 183 -19.90 -4.11 -12.09
C ARG A 183 -18.52 -4.18 -11.45
N SER A 184 -18.52 -4.52 -10.21
CA SER A 184 -17.51 -4.24 -9.25
C SER A 184 -16.20 -5.00 -9.50
N MET A 185 -15.10 -4.28 -9.59
CA MET A 185 -13.75 -4.83 -9.50
C MET A 185 -13.51 -5.58 -8.19
N PHE A 186 -14.07 -5.11 -7.08
CA PHE A 186 -13.97 -5.81 -5.79
C PHE A 186 -14.58 -7.21 -5.87
N ALA A 187 -15.71 -7.38 -6.54
CA ALA A 187 -16.31 -8.70 -6.75
C ALA A 187 -15.41 -9.62 -7.57
N HIS A 188 -14.74 -9.08 -8.60
CA HIS A 188 -13.83 -9.84 -9.45
C HIS A 188 -12.58 -10.34 -8.69
N PHE A 189 -12.08 -9.59 -7.70
CA PHE A 189 -10.92 -9.94 -6.89
C PHE A 189 -11.29 -10.46 -5.48
N ALA A 190 -12.56 -10.71 -5.20
CA ALA A 190 -13.04 -11.08 -3.87
C ALA A 190 -12.40 -12.36 -3.31
N ASP A 191 -12.01 -13.28 -4.19
CA ASP A 191 -11.29 -14.51 -3.84
C ASP A 191 -9.92 -14.21 -3.24
N VAL A 192 -9.05 -13.55 -3.98
CA VAL A 192 -7.68 -13.20 -3.52
C VAL A 192 -7.69 -12.18 -2.38
N MET A 193 -8.71 -11.30 -2.31
CA MET A 193 -8.89 -10.40 -1.16
C MET A 193 -9.17 -11.18 0.14
N ARG A 194 -9.92 -12.29 0.09
CA ARG A 194 -10.15 -13.15 1.26
C ARG A 194 -8.92 -13.97 1.63
N GLU A 195 -8.04 -14.25 0.68
CA GLU A 195 -6.75 -14.92 0.91
C GLU A 195 -5.71 -13.96 1.51
N SER A 196 -5.95 -12.65 1.42
CA SER A 196 -5.04 -11.60 1.91
C SER A 196 -5.11 -11.44 3.43
N SER A 197 -3.97 -11.13 4.06
CA SER A 197 -3.89 -10.90 5.52
C SER A 197 -4.51 -9.57 5.94
N PHE A 198 -4.47 -8.58 5.06
CA PHE A 198 -5.07 -7.26 5.22
C PHE A 198 -5.46 -6.72 3.85
N GLN A 199 -6.06 -5.55 3.80
CA GLN A 199 -6.42 -4.87 2.56
C GLN A 199 -5.67 -3.56 2.49
N SER A 200 -5.25 -3.13 1.30
CA SER A 200 -4.53 -1.87 1.17
C SER A 200 -4.99 -1.04 -0.01
N PHE A 201 -4.90 0.27 0.15
CA PHE A 201 -5.19 1.23 -0.91
C PHE A 201 -4.27 2.44 -0.80
N GLN A 202 -4.25 3.27 -1.83
CA GLN A 202 -3.51 4.53 -1.85
C GLN A 202 -4.46 5.73 -1.73
N SER A 203 -3.93 6.88 -1.30
CA SER A 203 -4.59 8.18 -1.43
C SER A 203 -3.58 9.20 -1.90
N LEU A 204 -3.71 9.57 -3.17
CA LEU A 204 -2.99 10.70 -3.74
C LEU A 204 -3.86 11.95 -3.62
N ASP A 205 -3.33 13.06 -4.07
CA ASP A 205 -4.01 14.34 -3.94
C ASP A 205 -5.37 14.38 -4.63
N SER A 206 -6.38 14.74 -3.84
CA SER A 206 -7.70 15.07 -4.34
C SER A 206 -8.44 15.95 -3.32
N PRO A 207 -9.25 16.92 -3.77
CA PRO A 207 -10.19 17.59 -2.88
C PRO A 207 -11.15 16.64 -2.17
N THR A 208 -11.34 15.46 -2.71
CA THR A 208 -12.23 14.40 -2.18
C THR A 208 -11.49 13.34 -1.37
N ALA A 209 -10.19 13.49 -1.11
CA ALA A 209 -9.34 12.48 -0.47
C ALA A 209 -9.92 11.90 0.84
N VAL A 210 -10.52 12.74 1.69
CA VAL A 210 -11.17 12.28 2.94
C VAL A 210 -12.35 11.36 2.63
N ARG A 211 -13.22 11.78 1.72
CA ARG A 211 -14.40 10.99 1.31
C ARG A 211 -13.98 9.66 0.68
N ASP A 212 -13.01 9.73 -0.23
CA ASP A 212 -12.57 8.56 -0.99
C ASP A 212 -11.83 7.57 -0.08
N ALA A 213 -10.96 8.03 0.84
CA ALA A 213 -10.31 7.18 1.83
C ALA A 213 -11.32 6.45 2.73
N ARG A 214 -12.38 7.14 3.16
CA ARG A 214 -13.46 6.52 3.94
C ARG A 214 -14.26 5.52 3.12
N ALA A 215 -14.59 5.85 1.87
CA ALA A 215 -15.28 4.95 0.97
C ALA A 215 -14.47 3.67 0.73
N MET A 216 -13.16 3.79 0.45
CA MET A 216 -12.26 2.66 0.30
C MET A 216 -12.15 1.83 1.58
N THR A 217 -11.97 2.46 2.74
CA THR A 217 -11.89 1.76 4.02
C THR A 217 -13.15 0.91 4.28
N ARG A 218 -14.33 1.47 4.05
CA ARG A 218 -15.60 0.73 4.21
C ARG A 218 -15.76 -0.41 3.20
N ALA A 219 -15.39 -0.18 1.94
CA ALA A 219 -15.51 -1.18 0.88
C ALA A 219 -14.55 -2.37 1.10
N LEU A 220 -13.36 -2.12 1.61
CA LEU A 220 -12.34 -3.14 1.83
C LEU A 220 -12.50 -3.88 3.17
N ARG A 221 -13.10 -3.24 4.18
CA ARG A 221 -13.29 -3.78 5.53
C ARG A 221 -13.89 -5.18 5.60
N PRO A 222 -14.87 -5.57 4.76
CA PRO A 222 -15.44 -6.93 4.79
C PRO A 222 -14.42 -8.04 4.48
N TYR A 223 -13.29 -7.71 3.87
CA TYR A 223 -12.23 -8.64 3.50
C TYR A 223 -11.07 -8.68 4.50
N GLY A 224 -11.02 -7.77 5.46
CA GLY A 224 -9.99 -7.74 6.49
C GLY A 224 -9.67 -6.34 7.02
N PRO A 225 -8.66 -6.23 7.91
CA PRO A 225 -8.15 -4.93 8.37
C PRO A 225 -7.60 -4.12 7.20
N VAL A 226 -7.77 -2.79 7.23
CA VAL A 226 -7.45 -1.92 6.10
C VAL A 226 -6.25 -1.03 6.40
N MET A 227 -5.32 -0.92 5.44
CA MET A 227 -4.16 -0.03 5.48
C MET A 227 -4.28 1.03 4.37
N LEU A 228 -4.13 2.30 4.71
CA LEU A 228 -3.76 3.33 3.75
C LEU A 228 -2.25 3.21 3.50
N ALA A 229 -1.90 2.43 2.47
CA ALA A 229 -0.54 1.99 2.20
C ALA A 229 0.41 3.15 1.87
N PHE A 230 -0.11 4.18 1.18
CA PHE A 230 0.61 5.42 0.94
C PHE A 230 -0.34 6.60 0.74
N TYR A 231 -0.03 7.66 1.46
CA TYR A 231 -0.72 8.95 1.41
C TYR A 231 0.26 10.04 0.97
N LYS A 232 -0.06 10.71 -0.13
CA LYS A 232 0.72 11.82 -0.65
C LYS A 232 -0.20 12.98 -1.00
N PRO A 233 -0.35 13.95 -0.10
CA PRO A 233 -1.08 15.17 -0.43
C PRO A 233 -0.30 15.96 -1.50
N ARG A 234 -0.99 16.33 -2.57
CA ARG A 234 -0.51 17.27 -3.57
C ARG A 234 -1.40 18.50 -3.50
N ALA A 235 -0.84 19.65 -3.72
CA ALA A 235 -1.60 20.89 -3.70
C ALA A 235 -0.90 21.95 -4.56
N PRO A 236 -1.66 22.87 -5.18
CA PRO A 236 -1.10 23.89 -6.05
C PRO A 236 -0.31 24.97 -5.30
N SER A 237 -0.42 25.01 -3.97
CA SER A 237 0.30 25.98 -3.12
C SER A 237 0.54 25.42 -1.71
N PRO A 238 1.51 25.98 -0.95
CA PRO A 238 1.73 25.61 0.45
C PRO A 238 0.47 25.80 1.33
N ALA A 239 -0.29 26.87 1.12
CA ALA A 239 -1.53 27.12 1.85
C ALA A 239 -2.58 26.04 1.58
N ALA A 240 -2.76 25.64 0.32
CA ALA A 240 -3.67 24.56 -0.06
C ALA A 240 -3.20 23.22 0.50
N LEU A 241 -1.90 22.94 0.50
CA LEU A 241 -1.32 21.76 1.13
C LEU A 241 -1.64 21.71 2.61
N HIS A 242 -1.40 22.81 3.32
CA HIS A 242 -1.67 22.90 4.75
C HIS A 242 -3.16 22.69 5.06
N ALA A 243 -4.06 23.30 4.30
CA ALA A 243 -5.51 23.11 4.46
C ALA A 243 -5.94 21.64 4.25
N ARG A 244 -5.40 20.97 3.22
CA ARG A 244 -5.68 19.54 2.94
C ARG A 244 -5.15 18.64 4.04
N LEU A 245 -3.92 18.86 4.48
CA LEU A 245 -3.34 18.11 5.60
C LEU A 245 -4.13 18.31 6.90
N THR A 246 -4.55 19.53 7.19
CA THR A 246 -5.36 19.85 8.37
C THR A 246 -6.68 19.07 8.35
N THR A 247 -7.33 19.01 7.21
CA THR A 247 -8.60 18.27 7.04
C THR A 247 -8.37 16.77 7.12
N PHE A 248 -7.42 16.22 6.35
CA PHE A 248 -7.18 14.79 6.28
C PHE A 248 -6.66 14.23 7.62
N LEU A 249 -5.72 14.91 8.25
CA LEU A 249 -5.11 14.49 9.53
C LEU A 249 -5.87 15.00 10.76
N SER A 250 -7.08 15.54 10.60
CA SER A 250 -7.91 15.94 11.73
C SER A 250 -8.21 14.77 12.66
N ALA A 251 -8.33 15.04 13.97
CA ALA A 251 -8.67 14.00 14.95
C ALA A 251 -10.00 13.30 14.66
N SER A 252 -10.99 14.03 14.15
CA SER A 252 -12.29 13.46 13.77
C SER A 252 -12.16 12.51 12.60
N ASN A 253 -11.45 12.89 11.53
CA ASN A 253 -11.28 12.05 10.36
C ASN A 253 -10.48 10.78 10.67
N LEU A 254 -9.35 10.90 11.40
CA LEU A 254 -8.54 9.73 11.76
C LEU A 254 -9.31 8.75 12.67
N ARG A 255 -10.11 9.25 13.64
CA ARG A 255 -10.99 8.38 14.45
C ARG A 255 -12.09 7.71 13.62
N GLN A 256 -12.65 8.40 12.63
CA GLN A 256 -13.64 7.82 11.73
C GLN A 256 -13.04 6.72 10.87
N LEU A 257 -11.89 6.96 10.25
CA LEU A 257 -11.17 5.96 9.46
C LEU A 257 -10.83 4.72 10.30
N GLN A 258 -10.33 4.92 11.53
CA GLN A 258 -10.07 3.83 12.48
C GLN A 258 -11.35 3.08 12.84
N GLY A 259 -12.43 3.77 13.13
CA GLY A 259 -13.74 3.17 13.43
C GLY A 259 -14.31 2.37 12.25
N GLU A 260 -14.04 2.79 11.04
CA GLU A 260 -14.41 2.13 9.79
C GLU A 260 -13.48 0.94 9.44
N GLY A 261 -12.35 0.78 10.12
CA GLY A 261 -11.46 -0.39 10.01
C GLY A 261 -10.05 -0.12 9.54
N LEU A 262 -9.64 1.14 9.38
CA LEU A 262 -8.26 1.48 9.11
C LEU A 262 -7.39 1.17 10.35
N PHE A 263 -6.31 0.41 10.18
CA PHE A 263 -5.35 0.13 11.24
C PHE A 263 -4.00 0.81 11.04
N ALA A 264 -3.66 1.18 9.80
CA ALA A 264 -2.37 1.80 9.47
C ALA A 264 -2.50 2.87 8.40
N LEU A 265 -1.62 3.87 8.45
CA LEU A 265 -1.46 4.94 7.48
C LEU A 265 0.02 5.21 7.27
N SER A 266 0.51 5.10 6.03
CA SER A 266 1.88 5.46 5.67
C SER A 266 1.93 6.72 4.83
N PHE A 267 2.79 7.68 5.18
CA PHE A 267 3.14 8.78 4.30
C PHE A 267 4.03 8.27 3.16
N MET A 268 3.69 8.61 1.92
CA MET A 268 4.37 8.11 0.74
C MET A 268 5.85 8.48 0.69
N ASP A 269 6.14 9.72 1.03
CA ASP A 269 7.51 10.26 1.01
C ASP A 269 7.67 11.43 2.00
N THR A 270 8.86 11.99 2.03
CA THR A 270 9.21 13.09 2.92
C THR A 270 9.09 14.47 2.26
N SER A 271 8.74 14.56 0.97
CA SER A 271 8.84 15.82 0.22
C SER A 271 7.97 16.93 0.80
N PHE A 272 6.72 16.64 1.16
CA PHE A 272 5.82 17.63 1.76
C PHE A 272 6.16 17.92 3.24
N LEU A 273 6.93 17.05 3.90
CA LEU A 273 7.40 17.24 5.28
C LEU A 273 8.64 18.13 5.38
N ASN A 274 9.18 18.58 4.23
CA ASN A 274 10.21 19.61 4.21
C ASN A 274 9.64 21.01 4.53
N ASP A 275 8.32 21.18 4.38
CA ASP A 275 7.61 22.37 4.85
C ASP A 275 7.42 22.29 6.38
N PRO A 276 8.00 23.24 7.18
CA PRO A 276 7.92 23.14 8.63
C PRO A 276 6.51 23.12 9.22
N PRO A 277 5.53 23.91 8.73
CA PRO A 277 4.13 23.79 9.15
C PRO A 277 3.52 22.42 8.86
N ALA A 278 3.76 21.84 7.68
CA ALA A 278 3.26 20.50 7.33
C ALA A 278 3.88 19.43 8.23
N LEU A 279 5.17 19.49 8.49
CA LEU A 279 5.86 18.57 9.42
C LEU A 279 5.30 18.68 10.84
N GLN A 280 5.05 19.89 11.33
CA GLN A 280 4.47 20.12 12.66
C GLN A 280 3.07 19.51 12.77
N LEU A 281 2.24 19.73 11.75
CA LEU A 281 0.88 19.20 11.67
C LEU A 281 0.88 17.67 11.63
N ALA A 282 1.70 17.08 10.76
CA ALA A 282 1.84 15.62 10.68
C ALA A 282 2.33 15.02 12.01
N ALA A 283 3.35 15.62 12.63
CA ALA A 283 3.87 15.15 13.91
C ALA A 283 2.82 15.24 15.03
N ALA A 284 2.02 16.31 15.07
CA ALA A 284 0.93 16.45 16.03
C ALA A 284 -0.17 15.41 15.83
N ALA A 285 -0.54 15.14 14.56
CA ALA A 285 -1.53 14.12 14.23
C ALA A 285 -1.05 12.71 14.62
N VAL A 286 0.20 12.37 14.31
CA VAL A 286 0.80 11.08 14.68
C VAL A 286 0.84 10.93 16.21
N ARG A 287 1.35 11.92 16.96
CA ARG A 287 1.37 11.84 18.45
C ARG A 287 0.00 11.63 19.06
N ARG A 288 -1.05 12.22 18.49
CA ARG A 288 -2.41 12.15 19.00
C ARG A 288 -3.11 10.83 18.68
N SER A 289 -2.78 10.22 17.54
CA SER A 289 -3.56 9.13 16.95
C SER A 289 -2.78 7.82 16.77
N ALA A 290 -1.48 7.78 17.12
CA ALA A 290 -0.69 6.55 17.04
C ALA A 290 -1.13 5.54 18.10
N CYS A 291 -1.11 4.26 17.73
CA CYS A 291 -1.30 3.16 18.67
C CYS A 291 -0.12 3.01 19.63
N SER A 292 -0.39 2.69 20.87
CA SER A 292 0.63 2.27 21.86
C SER A 292 1.00 0.81 21.64
N THR A 293 0.00 -0.04 21.41
CA THR A 293 0.14 -1.45 21.04
C THR A 293 -0.60 -1.69 19.72
N CYS A 294 0.13 -1.63 18.61
CA CYS A 294 -0.47 -1.82 17.30
C CYS A 294 -0.70 -3.32 17.05
N PRO A 295 -1.92 -3.75 16.70
CA PRO A 295 -2.14 -5.13 16.31
C PRO A 295 -1.39 -5.47 15.03
N PHE A 296 -1.05 -6.74 14.90
CA PHE A 296 -0.52 -7.32 13.66
C PHE A 296 -1.60 -8.24 13.11
N PRO A 297 -2.24 -7.89 11.97
CA PRO A 297 -3.33 -8.66 11.39
C PRO A 297 -2.90 -10.04 10.89
#